data_96e512583d0825254680720b78d0abec
#
_entry.id   96e512583d0825254680720b78d0abec
#
_cell.length_a   1.000
_cell.length_b   1.000
_cell.length_c   1.000
_cell.angle_alpha   90.00
_cell.angle_beta   90.00
_cell.angle_gamma   90.00
#
_symmetry.space_group_name_H-M   'P 1'
#
loop_
_entity.id
_entity.type
_entity.pdbx_description
1 polymer ?
#
loop_
_entity_poly.entity_id
_entity_poly.type
_entity_poly.pdbx_seq_one_letter_code
_entity_poly.pdbx_strand_id
1 'polypeptide(L)'
;MIITLKQNAAAEEVSRLRGELEAQGFVIHPVEGTRYNILGLIGDTASLDARQIESLDFVDKVTRIQEPYKKANRKFHPDDSVINVGGVLIGGGHFAVMAGPCSVETPEQVIETAKACKEAGATILRGGAFKPRTSPYSFQGMGPEGLELLELAKKETGLPIVSEVMDISQLQYFDNVDMLQIGARNMQNFTLLKEVGKLNKPVLLKRGLSATYEEWLMAAEYIMSEGNEQVVLCERGIRTFETKTRNTLDVTAIPMMHELSHLPIIMDPSHAAGMSRMVRPLSLASVGGGADGLMIEVHNDPSKALCDGPQALRPDQFTSLMKEVIALRQALVECTK
;
A
#
# COMPACT_ATOMS: atom_id res chain seq x y z
N MET A 1 1.98 -14.86 -19.75
CA MET A 1 3.27 -15.55 -20.01
C MET A 1 4.39 -14.54 -19.76
N ILE A 2 5.53 -14.97 -19.23
CA ILE A 2 6.75 -14.14 -19.10
C ILE A 2 7.85 -14.74 -19.95
N ILE A 3 8.51 -13.88 -20.70
CA ILE A 3 9.75 -14.19 -21.42
C ILE A 3 10.88 -13.47 -20.70
N THR A 4 11.77 -14.22 -20.07
CA THR A 4 12.99 -13.67 -19.44
C THR A 4 14.07 -13.60 -20.52
N LEU A 5 14.70 -12.44 -20.67
CA LEU A 5 15.75 -12.20 -21.66
C LEU A 5 17.13 -12.39 -21.02
N LYS A 6 18.09 -12.86 -21.81
CA LYS A 6 19.49 -12.87 -21.40
C LYS A 6 20.03 -11.44 -21.29
N GLN A 7 21.00 -11.21 -20.42
CA GLN A 7 21.56 -9.86 -20.18
C GLN A 7 22.19 -9.23 -21.44
N ASN A 8 22.67 -10.06 -22.38
CA ASN A 8 23.28 -9.63 -23.64
C ASN A 8 22.33 -9.69 -24.84
N ALA A 9 21.01 -9.77 -24.61
CA ALA A 9 20.01 -9.77 -25.68
C ALA A 9 20.12 -8.48 -26.51
N ALA A 10 20.27 -8.63 -27.84
CA ALA A 10 20.36 -7.47 -28.72
C ALA A 10 19.01 -6.76 -28.82
N ALA A 11 19.01 -5.44 -28.71
CA ALA A 11 17.78 -4.62 -28.72
C ALA A 11 16.94 -4.82 -30.01
N GLU A 12 17.59 -5.07 -31.13
CA GLU A 12 16.94 -5.32 -32.41
C GLU A 12 16.16 -6.64 -32.41
N GLU A 13 16.73 -7.71 -31.82
CA GLU A 13 16.09 -9.03 -31.73
C GLU A 13 14.89 -8.98 -30.77
N VAL A 14 15.04 -8.29 -29.64
CA VAL A 14 13.96 -8.08 -28.67
C VAL A 14 12.82 -7.27 -29.30
N SER A 15 13.16 -6.21 -30.04
CA SER A 15 12.16 -5.36 -30.73
C SER A 15 11.40 -6.14 -31.83
N ARG A 16 12.09 -7.02 -32.57
CA ARG A 16 11.47 -7.89 -33.57
C ARG A 16 10.49 -8.86 -32.92
N LEU A 17 10.92 -9.59 -31.87
CA LEU A 17 10.05 -10.53 -31.15
C LEU A 17 8.82 -9.81 -30.58
N ARG A 18 9.02 -8.63 -30.01
CA ARG A 18 7.94 -7.81 -29.49
C ARG A 18 6.93 -7.48 -30.59
N GLY A 19 7.38 -6.99 -31.75
CA GLY A 19 6.51 -6.67 -32.89
C GLY A 19 5.74 -7.88 -33.41
N GLU A 20 6.37 -9.05 -33.45
CA GLU A 20 5.73 -10.31 -33.88
C GLU A 20 4.61 -10.74 -32.92
N LEU A 21 4.82 -10.57 -31.60
CA LEU A 21 3.82 -10.89 -30.56
C LEU A 21 2.68 -9.87 -30.53
N GLU A 22 3.00 -8.58 -30.69
CA GLU A 22 2.00 -7.51 -30.79
C GLU A 22 1.11 -7.70 -32.05
N ALA A 23 1.68 -8.11 -33.16
CA ALA A 23 0.94 -8.43 -34.39
C ALA A 23 -0.01 -9.62 -34.20
N GLN A 24 0.27 -10.52 -33.27
CA GLN A 24 -0.61 -11.64 -32.91
C GLN A 24 -1.71 -11.23 -31.90
N GLY A 25 -1.77 -9.96 -31.52
CA GLY A 25 -2.81 -9.41 -30.63
C GLY A 25 -2.46 -9.46 -29.13
N PHE A 26 -1.21 -9.75 -28.76
CA PHE A 26 -0.78 -9.69 -27.38
C PHE A 26 -0.40 -8.27 -26.97
N VAL A 27 -0.72 -7.90 -25.73
CA VAL A 27 -0.18 -6.68 -25.11
C VAL A 27 1.13 -7.05 -24.42
N ILE A 28 2.22 -6.37 -24.82
CA ILE A 28 3.55 -6.62 -24.25
C ILE A 28 3.86 -5.55 -23.21
N HIS A 29 4.21 -6.01 -22.01
CA HIS A 29 4.66 -5.17 -20.91
C HIS A 29 6.16 -5.42 -20.68
N PRO A 30 7.06 -4.56 -21.22
CA PRO A 30 8.49 -4.69 -20.98
C PRO A 30 8.82 -4.21 -19.57
N VAL A 31 9.64 -4.95 -18.84
CA VAL A 31 10.19 -4.54 -17.56
C VAL A 31 11.71 -4.69 -17.60
N GLU A 32 12.39 -3.58 -17.35
CA GLU A 32 13.85 -3.53 -17.23
C GLU A 32 14.19 -3.66 -15.75
N GLY A 33 14.68 -4.83 -15.35
CA GLY A 33 15.08 -5.11 -13.98
C GLY A 33 16.61 -5.03 -13.82
N THR A 34 17.08 -4.93 -12.58
CA THR A 34 18.52 -4.87 -12.27
C THR A 34 19.27 -6.15 -12.64
N ARG A 35 18.59 -7.29 -12.64
CA ARG A 35 19.19 -8.61 -12.94
C ARG A 35 18.69 -9.22 -14.24
N TYR A 36 17.45 -8.96 -14.61
CA TYR A 36 16.80 -9.57 -15.77
C TYR A 36 15.90 -8.54 -16.46
N ASN A 37 15.91 -8.57 -17.79
CA ASN A 37 14.91 -7.91 -18.60
C ASN A 37 13.84 -8.92 -18.96
N ILE A 38 12.58 -8.55 -18.87
CA ILE A 38 11.47 -9.44 -19.19
C ILE A 38 10.46 -8.80 -20.13
N LEU A 39 9.80 -9.64 -20.91
CA LEU A 39 8.61 -9.27 -21.66
C LEU A 39 7.40 -10.00 -21.04
N GLY A 40 6.53 -9.25 -20.38
CA GLY A 40 5.27 -9.77 -19.88
C GLY A 40 4.21 -9.78 -20.97
N LEU A 41 3.66 -10.95 -21.32
CA LEU A 41 2.60 -11.08 -22.29
C LEU A 41 1.24 -11.15 -21.59
N ILE A 42 0.36 -10.22 -21.93
CA ILE A 42 -1.03 -10.16 -21.47
C ILE A 42 -1.93 -10.55 -22.64
N GLY A 43 -2.82 -11.51 -22.43
CA GLY A 43 -3.72 -12.08 -23.42
C GLY A 43 -3.85 -13.59 -23.25
N ASP A 44 -4.62 -14.23 -24.14
CA ASP A 44 -4.74 -15.69 -24.16
C ASP A 44 -3.50 -16.32 -24.80
N THR A 45 -2.51 -16.61 -23.98
CA THR A 45 -1.24 -17.22 -24.41
C THR A 45 -1.31 -18.75 -24.56
N ALA A 46 -2.50 -19.37 -24.46
CA ALA A 46 -2.64 -20.84 -24.56
C ALA A 46 -2.19 -21.36 -25.92
N SER A 47 -2.42 -20.58 -26.98
CA SER A 47 -2.06 -20.91 -28.36
C SER A 47 -0.58 -20.73 -28.71
N LEU A 48 0.20 -20.02 -27.87
CA LEU A 48 1.62 -19.81 -28.11
C LEU A 48 2.45 -21.05 -27.75
N ASP A 49 3.36 -21.44 -28.64
CA ASP A 49 4.35 -22.45 -28.31
C ASP A 49 5.51 -21.84 -27.51
N ALA A 50 5.47 -22.06 -26.19
CA ALA A 50 6.50 -21.58 -25.30
C ALA A 50 7.90 -22.11 -25.66
N ARG A 51 8.00 -23.33 -26.17
CA ARG A 51 9.29 -23.96 -26.56
C ARG A 51 9.92 -23.25 -27.76
N GLN A 52 9.11 -22.80 -28.70
CA GLN A 52 9.60 -22.07 -29.86
C GLN A 52 10.22 -20.74 -29.43
N ILE A 53 9.59 -20.01 -28.49
CA ILE A 53 10.10 -18.76 -27.96
C ILE A 53 11.36 -19.02 -27.12
N GLU A 54 11.35 -20.08 -26.31
CA GLU A 54 12.48 -20.44 -25.45
C GLU A 54 13.71 -20.92 -26.23
N SER A 55 13.52 -21.35 -27.47
CA SER A 55 14.63 -21.74 -28.35
C SER A 55 15.39 -20.58 -29.00
N LEU A 56 14.93 -19.35 -28.81
CA LEU A 56 15.63 -18.16 -29.31
C LEU A 56 16.89 -17.89 -28.48
N ASP A 57 18.01 -17.65 -29.16
CA ASP A 57 19.32 -17.51 -28.51
C ASP A 57 19.41 -16.42 -27.44
N PHE A 58 18.59 -15.38 -27.54
CA PHE A 58 18.54 -14.24 -26.60
C PHE A 58 17.51 -14.41 -25.48
N VAL A 59 16.72 -15.49 -25.50
CA VAL A 59 15.77 -15.84 -24.42
C VAL A 59 16.45 -16.76 -23.42
N ASP A 60 16.29 -16.47 -22.14
CA ASP A 60 16.78 -17.29 -21.03
C ASP A 60 15.74 -18.34 -20.62
N LYS A 61 14.48 -17.89 -20.45
CA LYS A 61 13.39 -18.75 -19.99
C LYS A 61 12.02 -18.22 -20.40
N VAL A 62 11.07 -19.14 -20.64
CA VAL A 62 9.64 -18.80 -20.80
C VAL A 62 8.83 -19.43 -19.67
N THR A 63 8.10 -18.59 -18.91
CA THR A 63 7.29 -19.01 -17.77
C THR A 63 5.82 -18.71 -18.01
N ARG A 64 4.96 -19.71 -17.95
CA ARG A 64 3.49 -19.49 -17.93
C ARG A 64 3.05 -19.11 -16.55
N ILE A 65 2.33 -17.96 -16.43
CA ILE A 65 1.77 -17.50 -15.18
C ILE A 65 0.34 -17.99 -15.08
N GLN A 66 0.05 -18.69 -14.00
CA GLN A 66 -1.28 -19.21 -13.71
C GLN A 66 -2.10 -18.23 -12.87
N GLU A 67 -1.44 -17.40 -12.08
CA GLU A 67 -2.09 -16.40 -11.22
C GLU A 67 -2.87 -15.37 -12.06
N PRO A 68 -4.09 -14.97 -11.62
CA PRO A 68 -4.96 -14.06 -12.40
C PRO A 68 -4.43 -12.63 -12.45
N TYR A 69 -3.65 -12.18 -11.44
CA TYR A 69 -2.98 -10.87 -11.41
C TYR A 69 -1.64 -10.94 -12.13
N LYS A 70 -1.31 -9.91 -12.91
CA LYS A 70 -0.11 -9.84 -13.75
C LYS A 70 0.81 -8.71 -13.32
N LYS A 71 0.37 -7.46 -13.41
CA LYS A 71 1.17 -6.29 -13.04
C LYS A 71 1.59 -6.30 -11.57
N ALA A 72 0.73 -6.73 -10.66
CA ALA A 72 1.03 -6.87 -9.23
C ALA A 72 1.89 -8.10 -8.90
N ASN A 73 2.20 -8.97 -9.87
CA ASN A 73 2.87 -10.24 -9.64
C ASN A 73 4.40 -10.09 -9.63
N ARG A 74 5.07 -10.61 -8.61
CA ARG A 74 6.53 -10.64 -8.48
C ARG A 74 7.23 -11.23 -9.71
N LYS A 75 6.62 -12.22 -10.37
CA LYS A 75 7.18 -12.84 -11.57
C LYS A 75 7.22 -11.89 -12.76
N PHE A 76 6.29 -10.90 -12.82
CA PHE A 76 6.29 -9.84 -13.84
C PHE A 76 7.22 -8.68 -13.48
N HIS A 77 7.41 -8.41 -12.21
CA HIS A 77 8.26 -7.34 -11.71
C HIS A 77 9.16 -7.88 -10.60
N PRO A 78 10.34 -8.44 -10.95
CA PRO A 78 11.22 -9.13 -10.00
C PRO A 78 11.80 -8.26 -8.89
N ASP A 79 12.06 -6.99 -9.17
CA ASP A 79 12.58 -6.03 -8.18
C ASP A 79 11.47 -5.45 -7.31
N ASP A 80 11.80 -5.02 -6.08
CA ASP A 80 10.84 -4.37 -5.20
C ASP A 80 10.45 -3.00 -5.75
N SER A 81 9.16 -2.68 -5.70
CA SER A 81 8.71 -1.32 -5.97
C SER A 81 9.06 -0.36 -4.85
N VAL A 82 9.49 0.83 -5.24
CA VAL A 82 9.72 1.96 -4.33
C VAL A 82 8.73 3.06 -4.66
N ILE A 83 7.81 3.33 -3.75
CA ILE A 83 6.74 4.32 -3.93
C ILE A 83 7.12 5.62 -3.23
N ASN A 84 7.06 6.73 -3.98
CA ASN A 84 7.36 8.06 -3.46
C ASN A 84 6.07 8.81 -3.09
N VAL A 85 5.91 9.14 -1.83
CA VAL A 85 4.77 9.91 -1.30
C VAL A 85 5.28 11.26 -0.79
N GLY A 86 5.20 12.29 -1.62
CA GLY A 86 5.63 13.63 -1.23
C GLY A 86 7.09 13.72 -0.75
N GLY A 87 7.99 12.90 -1.32
CA GLY A 87 9.40 12.82 -0.95
C GLY A 87 9.73 11.68 0.05
N VAL A 88 8.74 11.00 0.61
CA VAL A 88 8.93 9.83 1.48
C VAL A 88 8.88 8.56 0.65
N LEU A 89 9.91 7.72 0.74
CA LEU A 89 10.01 6.46 0.03
C LEU A 89 9.48 5.29 0.88
N ILE A 90 8.76 4.35 0.23
CA ILE A 90 8.16 3.17 0.85
C ILE A 90 8.50 1.94 0.00
N GLY A 91 8.97 0.85 0.61
CA GLY A 91 9.39 -0.36 -0.09
C GLY A 91 10.86 -0.34 -0.53
N GLY A 92 11.37 -1.44 -1.05
CA GLY A 92 12.76 -1.55 -1.49
C GLY A 92 13.79 -1.27 -0.38
N GLY A 93 13.49 -1.64 0.86
CA GLY A 93 14.30 -1.37 2.03
C GLY A 93 13.98 -0.06 2.76
N HIS A 94 13.17 0.82 2.18
CA HIS A 94 12.67 2.03 2.84
C HIS A 94 11.49 1.71 3.75
N PHE A 95 11.45 2.40 4.91
CA PHE A 95 10.42 2.17 5.94
C PHE A 95 9.69 3.47 6.26
N ALA A 96 8.36 3.47 6.18
CA ALA A 96 7.54 4.64 6.46
C ALA A 96 6.61 4.43 7.66
N VAL A 97 6.37 5.50 8.41
CA VAL A 97 5.38 5.50 9.50
C VAL A 97 4.31 6.56 9.22
N MET A 98 3.11 6.09 8.95
CA MET A 98 1.92 6.90 8.78
C MET A 98 1.22 7.06 10.12
N ALA A 99 1.23 8.26 10.70
CA ALA A 99 0.62 8.49 12.01
C ALA A 99 -0.27 9.74 12.01
N GLY A 100 -1.30 9.72 12.85
CA GLY A 100 -2.24 10.82 12.98
C GLY A 100 -3.62 10.35 13.44
N PRO A 101 -4.62 11.25 13.52
CA PRO A 101 -5.93 10.95 14.08
C PRO A 101 -6.76 10.04 13.16
N CYS A 102 -7.67 9.24 13.72
CA CYS A 102 -8.65 8.48 12.94
C CYS A 102 -9.48 9.40 12.07
N SER A 103 -10.06 10.43 12.68
CA SER A 103 -10.80 11.50 12.01
C SER A 103 -10.20 12.86 12.29
N VAL A 104 -10.28 13.74 11.30
CA VAL A 104 -10.03 15.16 11.49
C VAL A 104 -11.28 15.77 12.15
N GLU A 105 -11.10 16.50 13.24
CA GLU A 105 -12.20 16.97 14.09
C GLU A 105 -12.16 18.48 14.33
N THR A 106 -11.00 19.04 14.65
CA THR A 106 -10.79 20.48 14.82
C THR A 106 -9.38 20.87 14.34
N PRO A 107 -9.14 22.17 14.03
CA PRO A 107 -7.81 22.66 13.69
C PRO A 107 -6.76 22.33 14.77
N GLU A 108 -7.11 22.55 16.05
CA GLU A 108 -6.22 22.32 17.18
C GLU A 108 -5.86 20.83 17.29
N GLN A 109 -6.86 19.95 17.22
CA GLN A 109 -6.66 18.51 17.31
C GLN A 109 -5.69 18.01 16.22
N VAL A 110 -5.90 18.39 14.96
CA VAL A 110 -5.07 17.87 13.86
C VAL A 110 -3.66 18.44 13.89
N ILE A 111 -3.49 19.75 14.19
CA ILE A 111 -2.18 20.41 14.24
C ILE A 111 -1.34 19.89 15.41
N GLU A 112 -1.91 19.82 16.62
CA GLU A 112 -1.22 19.28 17.79
C GLU A 112 -0.79 17.84 17.58
N THR A 113 -1.71 17.01 17.06
CA THR A 113 -1.41 15.61 16.78
C THR A 113 -0.32 15.47 15.70
N ALA A 114 -0.40 16.25 14.62
CA ALA A 114 0.59 16.21 13.53
C ALA A 114 1.99 16.62 13.99
N LYS A 115 2.10 17.69 14.80
CA LYS A 115 3.38 18.13 15.38
C LYS A 115 3.98 17.05 16.28
N ALA A 116 3.19 16.48 17.19
CA ALA A 116 3.65 15.41 18.06
C ALA A 116 4.06 14.15 17.27
N CYS A 117 3.33 13.78 16.24
CA CYS A 117 3.69 12.67 15.33
C CYS A 117 5.02 12.94 14.62
N LYS A 118 5.21 14.15 14.08
CA LYS A 118 6.45 14.56 13.41
C LYS A 118 7.66 14.48 14.35
N GLU A 119 7.52 15.05 15.54
CA GLU A 119 8.58 15.04 16.56
C GLU A 119 8.97 13.62 17.01
N ALA A 120 7.99 12.72 17.06
CA ALA A 120 8.22 11.31 17.39
C ALA A 120 8.81 10.50 16.22
N GLY A 121 8.90 11.05 15.01
CA GLY A 121 9.51 10.38 13.84
C GLY A 121 8.53 9.77 12.86
N ALA A 122 7.25 10.16 12.87
CA ALA A 122 6.34 9.87 11.77
C ALA A 122 6.81 10.55 10.49
N THR A 123 6.62 9.88 9.36
CA THR A 123 7.05 10.36 8.04
C THR A 123 5.89 10.83 7.17
N ILE A 124 4.67 10.36 7.43
CA ILE A 124 3.45 10.71 6.71
C ILE A 124 2.35 10.99 7.72
N LEU A 125 1.59 12.07 7.51
CA LEU A 125 0.39 12.37 8.30
C LEU A 125 -0.80 11.59 7.73
N ARG A 126 -1.48 10.80 8.58
CA ARG A 126 -2.75 10.19 8.22
C ARG A 126 -3.91 10.88 8.94
N GLY A 127 -5.02 11.05 8.25
CA GLY A 127 -6.25 11.58 8.82
C GLY A 127 -7.44 11.34 7.91
N GLY A 128 -8.57 10.92 8.47
CA GLY A 128 -9.80 10.72 7.70
C GLY A 128 -10.68 11.97 7.71
N ALA A 129 -10.87 12.58 6.54
CA ALA A 129 -11.82 13.68 6.35
C ALA A 129 -13.25 13.16 6.09
N PHE A 130 -13.36 12.04 5.39
CA PHE A 130 -14.59 11.29 5.15
C PHE A 130 -14.55 9.98 5.94
N LYS A 131 -15.69 9.57 6.54
CA LYS A 131 -15.73 8.40 7.43
C LYS A 131 -16.82 7.40 7.03
N PRO A 132 -16.44 6.17 6.59
CA PRO A 132 -17.42 5.11 6.32
C PRO A 132 -17.92 4.54 7.65
N ARG A 133 -19.14 4.93 8.04
CA ARG A 133 -19.72 4.52 9.33
C ARG A 133 -20.82 3.47 9.12
N THR A 134 -20.86 2.46 10.00
CA THR A 134 -21.92 1.47 10.01
C THR A 134 -23.26 2.09 10.44
N SER A 135 -23.21 3.05 11.38
CA SER A 135 -24.40 3.80 11.81
C SER A 135 -24.47 5.17 11.12
N PRO A 136 -25.62 5.54 10.52
CA PRO A 136 -25.78 6.86 9.91
C PRO A 136 -25.79 8.01 10.95
N TYR A 137 -25.97 7.68 12.22
CA TYR A 137 -25.99 8.66 13.31
C TYR A 137 -24.61 8.95 13.90
N SER A 138 -23.58 8.18 13.49
CA SER A 138 -22.20 8.43 13.90
C SER A 138 -21.61 9.61 13.13
N PHE A 139 -20.53 10.21 13.67
CA PHE A 139 -19.78 11.27 12.99
C PHE A 139 -19.29 10.79 11.62
N GLN A 140 -19.69 11.51 10.55
CA GLN A 140 -19.43 11.14 9.16
C GLN A 140 -18.13 11.73 8.60
N GLY A 141 -17.37 12.48 9.42
CA GLY A 141 -16.23 13.28 9.01
C GLY A 141 -16.63 14.72 8.67
N MET A 142 -15.63 15.57 8.49
CA MET A 142 -15.78 16.98 8.13
C MET A 142 -15.91 17.19 6.61
N GLY A 143 -15.70 16.16 5.81
CA GLY A 143 -15.71 16.29 4.36
C GLY A 143 -14.56 17.16 3.83
N PRO A 144 -14.79 18.01 2.82
CA PRO A 144 -13.74 18.86 2.22
C PRO A 144 -13.03 19.75 3.23
N GLU A 145 -13.74 20.32 4.22
CA GLU A 145 -13.13 21.13 5.27
C GLU A 145 -12.07 20.34 6.07
N GLY A 146 -12.31 19.04 6.28
CA GLY A 146 -11.32 18.17 6.93
C GLY A 146 -10.05 17.99 6.10
N LEU A 147 -10.14 18.00 4.76
CA LEU A 147 -8.95 18.00 3.90
C LEU A 147 -8.17 19.31 3.98
N GLU A 148 -8.87 20.46 4.06
CA GLU A 148 -8.24 21.78 4.26
C GLU A 148 -7.46 21.83 5.58
N LEU A 149 -8.00 21.23 6.65
CA LEU A 149 -7.31 21.12 7.93
C LEU A 149 -6.07 20.21 7.87
N LEU A 150 -6.13 19.13 7.09
CA LEU A 150 -4.94 18.31 6.83
C LEU A 150 -3.87 19.07 6.05
N GLU A 151 -4.26 19.87 5.06
CA GLU A 151 -3.33 20.75 4.33
C GLU A 151 -2.68 21.79 5.26
N LEU A 152 -3.44 22.36 6.17
CA LEU A 152 -2.90 23.26 7.19
C LEU A 152 -1.85 22.56 8.04
N ALA A 153 -2.16 21.36 8.54
CA ALA A 153 -1.22 20.55 9.31
C ALA A 153 0.03 20.17 8.49
N LYS A 154 -0.12 19.88 7.17
CA LYS A 154 1.00 19.65 6.26
C LYS A 154 1.89 20.90 6.14
N LYS A 155 1.31 22.09 6.01
CA LYS A 155 2.08 23.36 5.95
C LYS A 155 2.89 23.59 7.22
N GLU A 156 2.32 23.26 8.39
CA GLU A 156 2.97 23.44 9.70
C GLU A 156 4.08 22.40 9.96
N THR A 157 3.93 21.18 9.43
CA THR A 157 4.83 20.06 9.79
C THR A 157 5.73 19.61 8.65
N GLY A 158 5.37 19.88 7.41
CA GLY A 158 6.03 19.35 6.22
C GLY A 158 5.75 17.85 5.97
N LEU A 159 4.84 17.23 6.73
CA LEU A 159 4.47 15.82 6.50
C LEU A 159 3.55 15.73 5.28
N PRO A 160 3.84 14.85 4.29
CA PRO A 160 2.87 14.52 3.25
C PRO A 160 1.63 13.86 3.86
N ILE A 161 0.50 13.94 3.16
CA ILE A 161 -0.81 13.52 3.65
C ILE A 161 -1.26 12.22 2.98
N VAL A 162 -1.79 11.28 3.77
CA VAL A 162 -2.64 10.19 3.29
C VAL A 162 -4.04 10.33 3.88
N SER A 163 -5.07 10.29 3.04
CA SER A 163 -6.48 10.37 3.46
C SER A 163 -7.37 9.45 2.64
N GLU A 164 -8.45 8.94 3.27
CA GLU A 164 -9.36 7.99 2.66
C GLU A 164 -10.35 8.68 1.72
N VAL A 165 -10.43 8.20 0.48
CA VAL A 165 -11.49 8.50 -0.48
C VAL A 165 -12.49 7.34 -0.50
N MET A 166 -13.77 7.66 -0.42
CA MET A 166 -14.83 6.65 -0.34
C MET A 166 -15.69 6.56 -1.61
N ASP A 167 -15.73 7.64 -2.38
CA ASP A 167 -16.59 7.77 -3.56
C ASP A 167 -15.89 8.60 -4.65
N ILE A 168 -16.22 8.32 -5.92
CA ILE A 168 -15.65 9.00 -7.09
C ILE A 168 -15.93 10.51 -7.03
N SER A 169 -17.12 10.92 -6.57
CA SER A 169 -17.49 12.33 -6.47
C SER A 169 -16.58 13.13 -5.51
N GLN A 170 -15.86 12.45 -4.61
CA GLN A 170 -14.96 13.09 -3.66
C GLN A 170 -13.59 13.38 -4.27
N LEU A 171 -13.18 12.69 -5.35
CA LEU A 171 -11.85 12.81 -5.95
C LEU A 171 -11.46 14.26 -6.27
N GLN A 172 -12.41 15.09 -6.64
CA GLN A 172 -12.20 16.52 -6.94
C GLN A 172 -11.65 17.34 -5.75
N TYR A 173 -11.75 16.82 -4.51
CA TYR A 173 -11.25 17.49 -3.31
C TYR A 173 -9.84 17.03 -2.91
N PHE A 174 -9.28 16.01 -3.58
CA PHE A 174 -8.03 15.34 -3.17
C PHE A 174 -6.78 15.85 -3.90
N ASP A 175 -6.84 17.00 -4.60
CA ASP A 175 -5.71 17.50 -5.38
C ASP A 175 -4.45 17.70 -4.54
N ASN A 176 -4.58 18.19 -3.30
CA ASN A 176 -3.48 18.48 -2.39
C ASN A 176 -3.12 17.32 -1.44
N VAL A 177 -3.81 16.18 -1.54
CA VAL A 177 -3.49 14.95 -0.81
C VAL A 177 -2.42 14.17 -1.56
N ASP A 178 -1.35 13.76 -0.88
CA ASP A 178 -0.18 13.14 -1.52
C ASP A 178 -0.39 11.65 -1.80
N MET A 179 -1.26 10.96 -1.04
CA MET A 179 -1.57 9.56 -1.20
C MET A 179 -3.06 9.30 -0.92
N LEU A 180 -3.74 8.63 -1.84
CA LEU A 180 -5.13 8.23 -1.67
C LEU A 180 -5.22 6.91 -0.88
N GLN A 181 -6.03 6.86 0.18
CA GLN A 181 -6.33 5.59 0.84
C GLN A 181 -7.65 5.02 0.33
N ILE A 182 -7.62 3.77 -0.09
CA ILE A 182 -8.81 2.96 -0.32
C ILE A 182 -9.07 2.12 0.93
N GLY A 183 -10.18 2.40 1.61
CA GLY A 183 -10.57 1.69 2.83
C GLY A 183 -10.92 0.23 2.56
N ALA A 184 -10.81 -0.60 3.60
CA ALA A 184 -11.06 -2.05 3.50
C ALA A 184 -12.47 -2.41 2.98
N ARG A 185 -13.47 -1.56 3.23
CA ARG A 185 -14.83 -1.73 2.72
C ARG A 185 -14.98 -1.42 1.23
N ASN A 186 -14.02 -0.66 0.67
CA ASN A 186 -13.97 -0.27 -0.74
C ASN A 186 -12.94 -1.06 -1.56
N MET A 187 -12.28 -2.07 -0.97
CA MET A 187 -11.31 -2.90 -1.70
C MET A 187 -11.91 -3.54 -2.96
N GLN A 188 -13.19 -3.86 -2.95
CA GLN A 188 -13.91 -4.45 -4.09
C GLN A 188 -14.82 -3.44 -4.83
N ASN A 189 -14.68 -2.15 -4.54
CA ASN A 189 -15.33 -1.11 -5.33
C ASN A 189 -14.54 -0.85 -6.62
N PHE A 190 -14.65 -1.79 -7.57
CA PHE A 190 -13.85 -1.79 -8.80
C PHE A 190 -14.03 -0.53 -9.64
N THR A 191 -15.19 0.12 -9.56
CA THR A 191 -15.41 1.40 -10.24
C THR A 191 -14.52 2.49 -9.63
N LEU A 192 -14.46 2.59 -8.30
CA LEU A 192 -13.58 3.53 -7.61
C LEU A 192 -12.10 3.19 -7.87
N LEU A 193 -11.73 1.89 -7.85
CA LEU A 193 -10.35 1.46 -8.12
C LEU A 193 -9.87 1.88 -9.50
N LYS A 194 -10.72 1.75 -10.53
CA LYS A 194 -10.42 2.21 -11.89
C LYS A 194 -10.22 3.73 -11.95
N GLU A 195 -11.08 4.50 -11.29
CA GLU A 195 -10.95 5.96 -11.32
C GLU A 195 -9.68 6.45 -10.60
N VAL A 196 -9.34 5.88 -9.44
CA VAL A 196 -8.05 6.21 -8.79
C VAL A 196 -6.84 5.70 -9.56
N GLY A 197 -7.00 4.61 -10.33
CA GLY A 197 -5.99 4.07 -11.25
C GLY A 197 -5.64 5.00 -12.42
N LYS A 198 -6.54 5.91 -12.80
CA LYS A 198 -6.28 6.93 -13.84
C LYS A 198 -5.51 8.14 -13.29
N LEU A 199 -5.41 8.27 -11.98
CA LEU A 199 -4.73 9.38 -11.35
C LEU A 199 -3.24 9.04 -11.15
N ASN A 200 -2.36 10.01 -11.38
CA ASN A 200 -0.93 9.85 -11.10
C ASN A 200 -0.63 10.16 -9.62
N LYS A 201 -1.25 9.40 -8.70
CA LYS A 201 -1.07 9.54 -7.25
C LYS A 201 -0.87 8.19 -6.59
N PRO A 202 0.05 8.08 -5.60
CA PRO A 202 0.17 6.89 -4.79
C PRO A 202 -1.15 6.47 -4.14
N VAL A 203 -1.41 5.17 -4.11
CA VAL A 203 -2.64 4.59 -3.52
C VAL A 203 -2.27 3.60 -2.42
N LEU A 204 -2.80 3.83 -1.22
CA LEU A 204 -2.76 2.88 -0.11
C LEU A 204 -4.01 2.01 -0.16
N LEU A 205 -3.86 0.75 -0.54
CA LEU A 205 -4.96 -0.21 -0.68
C LEU A 205 -5.08 -1.08 0.56
N LYS A 206 -6.09 -0.83 1.40
CA LYS A 206 -6.37 -1.64 2.58
C LYS A 206 -7.04 -2.95 2.22
N ARG A 207 -6.55 -4.06 2.79
CA ARG A 207 -7.12 -5.39 2.66
C ARG A 207 -8.55 -5.44 3.21
N GLY A 208 -9.45 -6.06 2.48
CA GLY A 208 -10.82 -6.33 2.94
C GLY A 208 -10.83 -7.28 4.14
N LEU A 209 -11.85 -7.15 5.00
CA LEU A 209 -11.95 -7.86 6.28
C LEU A 209 -12.00 -9.39 6.15
N SER A 210 -12.37 -9.91 5.00
CA SER A 210 -12.46 -11.36 4.72
C SER A 210 -11.83 -11.69 3.36
N ALA A 211 -10.95 -10.80 2.86
CA ALA A 211 -10.30 -10.96 1.57
C ALA A 211 -9.09 -11.89 1.64
N THR A 212 -8.98 -12.79 0.67
CA THR A 212 -7.77 -13.57 0.43
C THR A 212 -6.63 -12.69 -0.11
N TYR A 213 -5.42 -13.21 -0.14
CA TYR A 213 -4.29 -12.51 -0.77
C TYR A 213 -4.51 -12.31 -2.26
N GLU A 214 -5.09 -13.31 -2.95
CA GLU A 214 -5.40 -13.22 -4.37
C GLU A 214 -6.43 -12.12 -4.66
N GLU A 215 -7.53 -12.03 -3.90
CA GLU A 215 -8.52 -10.97 -4.04
C GLU A 215 -7.92 -9.58 -3.79
N TRP A 216 -7.00 -9.48 -2.83
CA TRP A 216 -6.32 -8.22 -2.54
C TRP A 216 -5.37 -7.80 -3.66
N LEU A 217 -4.57 -8.74 -4.19
CA LEU A 217 -3.71 -8.49 -5.35
C LEU A 217 -4.50 -8.22 -6.63
N MET A 218 -5.65 -8.87 -6.82
CA MET A 218 -6.57 -8.53 -7.91
C MET A 218 -7.14 -7.12 -7.79
N ALA A 219 -7.41 -6.64 -6.57
CA ALA A 219 -7.82 -5.25 -6.37
C ALA A 219 -6.68 -4.26 -6.70
N ALA A 220 -5.42 -4.58 -6.36
CA ALA A 220 -4.26 -3.82 -6.80
C ALA A 220 -4.12 -3.83 -8.33
N GLU A 221 -4.32 -4.99 -8.96
CA GLU A 221 -4.30 -5.14 -10.42
C GLU A 221 -5.31 -4.22 -11.12
N TYR A 222 -6.51 -4.02 -10.56
CA TYR A 222 -7.50 -3.07 -11.09
C TYR A 222 -6.97 -1.64 -11.15
N ILE A 223 -6.25 -1.20 -10.11
CA ILE A 223 -5.63 0.14 -10.10
C ILE A 223 -4.50 0.20 -11.13
N MET A 224 -3.63 -0.81 -11.14
CA MET A 224 -2.45 -0.85 -12.01
C MET A 224 -2.82 -1.01 -13.49
N SER A 225 -3.95 -1.68 -13.80
CA SER A 225 -4.43 -1.85 -15.19
C SER A 225 -4.81 -0.55 -15.87
N GLU A 226 -5.21 0.47 -15.08
CA GLU A 226 -5.53 1.82 -15.59
C GLU A 226 -4.29 2.72 -15.75
N GLY A 227 -3.09 2.21 -15.40
CA GLY A 227 -1.80 2.91 -15.59
C GLY A 227 -1.10 3.39 -14.33
N ASN A 228 -1.75 3.32 -13.15
CA ASN A 228 -1.14 3.72 -11.89
C ASN A 228 -0.46 2.54 -11.19
N GLU A 229 0.85 2.48 -11.25
CA GLU A 229 1.66 1.43 -10.63
C GLU A 229 2.11 1.79 -9.19
N GLN A 230 1.73 2.97 -8.69
CA GLN A 230 2.11 3.47 -7.37
C GLN A 230 1.15 2.94 -6.27
N VAL A 231 1.15 1.64 -6.04
CA VAL A 231 0.27 0.98 -5.06
C VAL A 231 1.08 0.50 -3.87
N VAL A 232 0.59 0.79 -2.67
CA VAL A 232 1.08 0.28 -1.39
C VAL A 232 -0.03 -0.56 -0.75
N LEU A 233 0.28 -1.78 -0.37
CA LEU A 233 -0.65 -2.67 0.31
C LEU A 233 -0.71 -2.34 1.81
N CYS A 234 -1.90 -2.43 2.43
CA CYS A 234 -2.06 -2.21 3.87
C CYS A 234 -2.89 -3.33 4.51
N GLU A 235 -2.22 -4.18 5.28
CA GLU A 235 -2.90 -5.16 6.14
C GLU A 235 -3.44 -4.46 7.39
N ARG A 236 -4.72 -4.70 7.73
CA ARG A 236 -5.42 -4.01 8.82
C ARG A 236 -6.24 -4.94 9.73
N GLY A 237 -5.96 -6.22 9.66
CA GLY A 237 -6.70 -7.25 10.37
C GLY A 237 -7.83 -7.86 9.55
N ILE A 238 -7.97 -9.15 9.67
CA ILE A 238 -9.01 -9.97 9.06
C ILE A 238 -9.99 -10.48 10.11
N ARG A 239 -11.24 -10.74 9.71
CA ARG A 239 -12.21 -11.42 10.55
C ARG A 239 -11.82 -12.89 10.71
N THR A 240 -11.77 -13.31 11.96
CA THR A 240 -11.57 -14.72 12.32
C THR A 240 -12.64 -15.14 13.34
N PHE A 241 -12.56 -16.36 13.83
CA PHE A 241 -13.40 -16.83 14.92
C PHE A 241 -13.07 -16.19 16.28
N GLU A 242 -11.88 -15.54 16.42
CA GLU A 242 -11.48 -14.86 17.66
C GLU A 242 -12.20 -13.52 17.79
N THR A 243 -12.80 -13.27 18.97
CA THR A 243 -13.62 -12.09 19.24
C THR A 243 -13.06 -11.16 20.34
N LYS A 244 -11.90 -11.51 20.92
CA LYS A 244 -11.24 -10.70 21.96
C LYS A 244 -10.57 -9.44 21.39
N THR A 245 -10.24 -9.45 20.11
CA THR A 245 -9.81 -8.29 19.35
C THR A 245 -10.83 -7.98 18.26
N ARG A 246 -10.86 -6.75 17.76
CA ARG A 246 -11.77 -6.34 16.69
C ARG A 246 -11.58 -7.16 15.42
N ASN A 247 -10.32 -7.43 15.05
CA ASN A 247 -9.89 -8.33 13.98
C ASN A 247 -8.55 -8.95 14.40
N THR A 248 -8.11 -9.97 13.67
CA THR A 248 -6.80 -10.58 13.83
C THR A 248 -5.81 -9.97 12.84
N LEU A 249 -4.72 -9.35 13.33
CA LEU A 249 -3.65 -8.87 12.45
C LEU A 249 -2.93 -10.05 11.84
N ASP A 250 -2.97 -10.16 10.52
CA ASP A 250 -2.31 -11.22 9.78
C ASP A 250 -0.85 -10.83 9.48
N VAL A 251 0.04 -11.14 10.41
CA VAL A 251 1.48 -10.88 10.26
C VAL A 251 2.08 -11.75 9.14
N THR A 252 1.47 -12.92 8.84
CA THR A 252 1.93 -13.78 7.74
C THR A 252 1.74 -13.13 6.37
N ALA A 253 0.87 -12.13 6.26
CA ALA A 253 0.73 -11.35 5.04
C ALA A 253 2.04 -10.67 4.60
N ILE A 254 2.93 -10.33 5.54
CA ILE A 254 4.20 -9.65 5.20
C ILE A 254 5.07 -10.53 4.30
N PRO A 255 5.58 -11.69 4.75
CA PRO A 255 6.42 -12.52 3.90
C PRO A 255 5.67 -13.05 2.67
N MET A 256 4.36 -13.32 2.77
CA MET A 256 3.57 -13.77 1.63
C MET A 256 3.44 -12.70 0.54
N MET A 257 3.23 -11.42 0.90
CA MET A 257 3.18 -10.35 -0.10
C MET A 257 4.54 -10.12 -0.74
N HIS A 258 5.63 -10.18 0.01
CA HIS A 258 6.98 -10.11 -0.56
C HIS A 258 7.30 -11.26 -1.51
N GLU A 259 6.73 -12.47 -1.31
CA GLU A 259 6.87 -13.60 -2.23
C GLU A 259 6.00 -13.44 -3.49
N LEU A 260 4.74 -13.05 -3.32
CA LEU A 260 3.74 -13.02 -4.39
C LEU A 260 3.79 -11.74 -5.24
N SER A 261 4.23 -10.61 -4.65
CA SER A 261 4.17 -9.28 -5.25
C SER A 261 5.45 -8.49 -5.01
N HIS A 262 5.66 -7.49 -5.82
CA HIS A 262 6.74 -6.50 -5.67
C HIS A 262 6.26 -5.23 -4.92
N LEU A 263 4.96 -5.15 -4.62
CA LEU A 263 4.34 -3.99 -3.97
C LEU A 263 4.71 -3.94 -2.49
N PRO A 264 5.05 -2.77 -1.93
CA PRO A 264 5.35 -2.63 -0.51
C PRO A 264 4.12 -2.87 0.35
N ILE A 265 4.34 -3.42 1.56
CA ILE A 265 3.29 -3.73 2.53
C ILE A 265 3.45 -2.94 3.83
N ILE A 266 2.39 -2.24 4.22
CA ILE A 266 2.24 -1.52 5.49
C ILE A 266 1.27 -2.28 6.40
N MET A 267 1.54 -2.24 7.70
CA MET A 267 0.71 -2.88 8.72
C MET A 267 -0.03 -1.84 9.57
N ASP A 268 -1.32 -2.07 9.81
CA ASP A 268 -2.20 -1.20 10.59
C ASP A 268 -2.70 -1.92 11.86
N PRO A 269 -1.89 -1.95 12.92
CA PRO A 269 -2.25 -2.61 14.18
C PRO A 269 -3.40 -1.91 14.92
N SER A 270 -3.59 -0.60 14.71
CA SER A 270 -4.66 0.17 15.35
C SER A 270 -6.03 -0.34 14.95
N HIS A 271 -6.29 -0.46 13.64
CA HIS A 271 -7.56 -0.96 13.13
C HIS A 271 -7.70 -2.49 13.26
N ALA A 272 -6.58 -3.21 13.33
CA ALA A 272 -6.63 -4.66 13.54
C ALA A 272 -7.16 -4.99 14.94
N ALA A 273 -6.50 -4.53 15.98
CA ALA A 273 -6.85 -4.88 17.35
C ALA A 273 -8.05 -4.10 17.90
N GLY A 274 -8.22 -2.85 17.50
CA GLY A 274 -9.26 -1.97 18.06
C GLY A 274 -8.99 -1.55 19.52
N MET A 275 -7.76 -1.70 20.01
CA MET A 275 -7.34 -1.46 21.38
C MET A 275 -5.93 -0.89 21.45
N SER A 276 -5.75 0.27 22.06
CA SER A 276 -4.45 0.98 22.15
C SER A 276 -3.34 0.14 22.78
N ARG A 277 -3.64 -0.67 23.81
CA ARG A 277 -2.65 -1.54 24.48
C ARG A 277 -2.05 -2.62 23.55
N MET A 278 -2.74 -2.99 22.48
CA MET A 278 -2.28 -3.98 21.51
C MET A 278 -1.45 -3.38 20.38
N VAL A 279 -1.50 -2.06 20.17
CA VAL A 279 -0.79 -1.39 19.08
C VAL A 279 0.72 -1.61 19.20
N ARG A 280 1.30 -1.43 20.39
CA ARG A 280 2.75 -1.63 20.61
C ARG A 280 3.22 -3.05 20.25
N PRO A 281 2.71 -4.13 20.86
CA PRO A 281 3.20 -5.47 20.54
C PRO A 281 2.98 -5.86 19.09
N LEU A 282 1.87 -5.47 18.46
CA LEU A 282 1.58 -5.77 17.07
C LEU A 282 2.45 -4.95 16.11
N SER A 283 2.80 -3.71 16.44
CA SER A 283 3.76 -2.91 15.67
C SER A 283 5.14 -3.56 15.66
N LEU A 284 5.64 -3.99 16.82
CA LEU A 284 6.93 -4.65 16.91
C LEU A 284 6.95 -6.00 16.18
N ALA A 285 5.87 -6.79 16.27
CA ALA A 285 5.72 -8.02 15.49
C ALA A 285 5.75 -7.74 13.98
N SER A 286 5.09 -6.66 13.53
CA SER A 286 5.08 -6.25 12.13
C SER A 286 6.45 -5.85 11.61
N VAL A 287 7.20 -5.05 12.40
CA VAL A 287 8.58 -4.67 12.08
C VAL A 287 9.47 -5.90 12.05
N GLY A 288 9.35 -6.79 13.03
CA GLY A 288 10.10 -8.05 13.10
C GLY A 288 9.78 -9.00 11.93
N GLY A 289 8.56 -8.94 11.40
CA GLY A 289 8.14 -9.67 10.20
C GLY A 289 8.63 -9.07 8.88
N GLY A 290 9.27 -7.90 8.90
CA GLY A 290 9.84 -7.27 7.71
C GLY A 290 8.88 -6.33 6.96
N ALA A 291 7.84 -5.78 7.61
CA ALA A 291 6.96 -4.80 6.99
C ALA A 291 7.72 -3.56 6.47
N ASP A 292 7.23 -2.97 5.37
CA ASP A 292 7.78 -1.74 4.79
C ASP A 292 7.27 -0.47 5.49
N GLY A 293 6.41 -0.62 6.47
CA GLY A 293 5.94 0.49 7.28
C GLY A 293 4.80 0.14 8.22
N LEU A 294 4.38 1.16 8.97
CA LEU A 294 3.28 1.08 9.94
C LEU A 294 2.27 2.21 9.70
N MET A 295 0.99 1.91 9.94
CA MET A 295 -0.05 2.93 10.07
C MET A 295 -0.59 2.90 11.50
N ILE A 296 -0.51 4.02 12.22
CA ILE A 296 -0.85 4.10 13.64
C ILE A 296 -1.79 5.28 13.90
N GLU A 297 -2.86 5.03 14.64
CA GLU A 297 -3.74 6.10 15.10
C GLU A 297 -3.19 6.76 16.35
N VAL A 298 -3.05 8.09 16.28
CA VAL A 298 -2.62 8.96 17.36
C VAL A 298 -3.63 10.08 17.52
N HIS A 299 -3.98 10.40 18.74
CA HIS A 299 -4.89 11.48 19.06
C HIS A 299 -4.38 12.25 20.29
N ASN A 300 -4.45 13.58 20.26
CA ASN A 300 -4.01 14.42 21.39
C ASN A 300 -4.79 14.13 22.68
N ASP A 301 -6.08 13.80 22.58
CA ASP A 301 -6.92 13.35 23.71
C ASP A 301 -7.88 12.24 23.25
N PRO A 302 -7.48 10.94 23.26
CA PRO A 302 -8.31 9.84 22.82
C PRO A 302 -9.68 9.71 23.51
N SER A 303 -9.82 10.28 24.73
CA SER A 303 -11.09 10.24 25.46
C SER A 303 -12.17 11.13 24.84
N LYS A 304 -11.76 12.14 24.06
CA LYS A 304 -12.64 13.08 23.36
C LYS A 304 -12.82 12.75 21.88
N ALA A 305 -12.10 11.74 21.36
CA ALA A 305 -12.14 11.39 19.96
C ALA A 305 -13.57 11.04 19.50
N LEU A 306 -14.00 11.63 18.39
CA LEU A 306 -15.32 11.37 17.77
C LEU A 306 -15.34 10.01 17.03
N CYS A 307 -14.16 9.45 16.75
CA CYS A 307 -13.99 8.18 16.05
C CYS A 307 -12.82 7.39 16.63
N ASP A 308 -13.08 6.09 16.91
CA ASP A 308 -12.08 5.06 17.24
C ASP A 308 -11.09 5.41 18.40
N GLY A 309 -11.51 6.26 19.35
CA GLY A 309 -10.72 6.66 20.52
C GLY A 309 -10.04 5.50 21.28
N PRO A 310 -10.71 4.36 21.56
CA PRO A 310 -10.13 3.24 22.30
C PRO A 310 -8.87 2.61 21.67
N GLN A 311 -8.64 2.79 20.37
CA GLN A 311 -7.47 2.24 19.66
C GLN A 311 -6.37 3.29 19.42
N ALA A 312 -6.66 4.57 19.57
CA ALA A 312 -5.69 5.63 19.38
C ALA A 312 -4.65 5.69 20.50
N LEU A 313 -3.40 5.91 20.15
CA LEU A 313 -2.35 6.20 21.10
C LEU A 313 -2.36 7.69 21.48
N ARG A 314 -1.97 8.01 22.72
CA ARG A 314 -1.58 9.37 23.07
C ARG A 314 -0.19 9.68 22.49
N PRO A 315 0.16 10.96 22.29
CA PRO A 315 1.47 11.38 21.79
C PRO A 315 2.66 10.79 22.56
N ASP A 316 2.59 10.73 23.90
CA ASP A 316 3.64 10.15 24.74
C ASP A 316 3.83 8.64 24.51
N GLN A 317 2.73 7.91 24.32
CA GLN A 317 2.74 6.49 24.01
C GLN A 317 3.31 6.24 22.59
N PHE A 318 2.94 7.08 21.62
CA PHE A 318 3.48 6.99 20.29
C PHE A 318 4.97 7.27 20.24
N THR A 319 5.44 8.31 20.95
CA THR A 319 6.87 8.62 21.08
C THR A 319 7.66 7.44 21.68
N SER A 320 7.11 6.79 22.72
CA SER A 320 7.73 5.60 23.30
C SER A 320 7.81 4.44 22.30
N LEU A 321 6.73 4.18 21.57
CA LEU A 321 6.68 3.14 20.54
C LEU A 321 7.71 3.40 19.42
N MET A 322 7.82 4.63 18.96
CA MET A 322 8.74 4.98 17.86
C MET A 322 10.20 4.72 18.22
N LYS A 323 10.62 4.96 19.46
CA LYS A 323 11.97 4.61 19.94
C LYS A 323 12.27 3.11 19.78
N GLU A 324 11.30 2.27 20.12
CA GLU A 324 11.44 0.81 20.01
C GLU A 324 11.40 0.35 18.54
N VAL A 325 10.53 0.93 17.73
CA VAL A 325 10.42 0.65 16.28
C VAL A 325 11.74 0.98 15.58
N ILE A 326 12.33 2.14 15.86
CA ILE A 326 13.60 2.57 15.27
C ILE A 326 14.73 1.63 15.70
N ALA A 327 14.83 1.31 17.00
CA ALA A 327 15.86 0.43 17.53
C ALA A 327 15.78 -1.00 16.92
N LEU A 328 14.56 -1.56 16.86
CA LEU A 328 14.33 -2.87 16.26
C LEU A 328 14.67 -2.87 14.77
N ARG A 329 14.27 -1.83 14.03
CA ARG A 329 14.59 -1.71 12.61
C ARG A 329 16.09 -1.65 12.35
N GLN A 330 16.84 -0.89 13.16
CA GLN A 330 18.30 -0.83 13.07
C GLN A 330 18.96 -2.19 13.31
N ALA A 331 18.53 -2.90 14.37
CA ALA A 331 19.04 -4.22 14.68
C ALA A 331 18.79 -5.22 13.53
N LEU A 332 17.62 -5.20 12.91
CA LEU A 332 17.30 -6.07 11.77
C LEU A 332 18.20 -5.77 10.55
N VAL A 333 18.44 -4.49 10.24
CA VAL A 333 19.33 -4.09 9.14
C VAL A 333 20.79 -4.50 9.40
N GLU A 334 21.24 -4.46 10.64
CA GLU A 334 22.59 -4.89 11.02
C GLU A 334 22.74 -6.42 10.92
N CYS A 335 21.71 -7.19 11.23
CA CYS A 335 21.74 -8.66 11.14
C CYS A 335 21.70 -9.19 9.70
N THR A 336 21.31 -8.37 8.73
CA THR A 336 21.21 -8.76 7.30
C THR A 336 22.43 -8.38 6.46
N LYS A 337 23.39 -7.66 7.06
CA LYS A 337 24.71 -7.36 6.47
C LYS A 337 25.73 -8.44 6.81
#